data_f64c606d425b8e9ce9c4d16626c00e3b
#
_entry.id   f64c606d425b8e9ce9c4d16626c00e3b
#
_cell.length_a   1.000
_cell.length_b   1.000
_cell.length_c   1.000
_cell.angle_alpha   90.00
_cell.angle_beta   90.00
_cell.angle_gamma   90.00
#
_symmetry.space_group_name_H-M   'P 1'
#
loop_
_entity.id
_entity.type
_entity.pdbx_description
1 polymer ?
#
loop_
_entity_poly.entity_id
_entity_poly.type
_entity_poly.pdbx_seq_one_letter_code
_entity_poly.pdbx_strand_id
1 'polypeptide(L)'
;MKTSRASRRVRPPGRLFRVIVGLATVVALAACAPGGATSGGSGEPKPGGDITFLIDSLGDGWIPNDSAISSFQGHIWGHVADKLVYVDENGAVSPWIAQRWEQNAEATEFTLHLKNGVTFSDGTPLDASAVLANLDIWAKGDPGRGISPIGLFPKTYDHAEAVDPATVKVFFNAPTLGFIPTLGYHGSILMSPKTIALPADKQADLANDIGSGPFVVDSWKEGDSVVLKKREDYNWGPAALKHQGPAFLDSITYKVVAEPSVRTASVQSGQADVAYNPSPQELSSFKDQGLTVATPRYLGFVNGFAVNTKVAPFNDIKVRQALQHGINRSEIISTIYTEDWLPAQSLFQSNVPGATDHSGDFAYDADRANRLLDEAGWSKGPDGVRAKDGKPLELTLHPNPYLATSKAVDELLAQQLGKLGFKVNIQAFDVVTYGERVEVGNPNVPAYEVTRSFIDAGTVAGILTDANDGEDWFGVGQSDRELARLGTAVAGAKSVDERAKPLDELQRYVLQQGYFVPLTQIVQRIYLQSPRLRGVTYNGIAYANYYTAWLG
;
A
#
# COMPACT_ATOMS: atom_id res chain seq x y z
N MET A 1 31.65 -38.85 -61.41
CA MET A 1 31.03 -40.03 -62.06
C MET A 1 29.56 -39.91 -61.86
N LYS A 2 28.84 -39.51 -62.87
CA LYS A 2 27.81 -40.28 -63.65
C LYS A 2 26.65 -40.71 -62.72
N THR A 3 25.37 -40.48 -62.91
CA THR A 3 24.49 -40.09 -64.04
C THR A 3 23.07 -40.11 -63.42
N SER A 4 22.24 -39.18 -63.62
CA SER A 4 21.37 -38.83 -64.72
C SER A 4 19.99 -39.55 -64.74
N ARG A 5 18.96 -38.67 -64.97
CA ARG A 5 17.69 -38.83 -65.72
C ARG A 5 16.48 -39.35 -64.98
N ALA A 6 15.42 -38.73 -65.02
CA ALA A 6 14.57 -37.91 -65.92
C ALA A 6 13.19 -38.57 -66.04
N SER A 7 12.21 -37.74 -65.79
CA SER A 7 11.00 -37.44 -66.55
C SER A 7 9.88 -38.48 -66.75
N ARG A 8 8.62 -38.14 -66.43
CA ARG A 8 7.61 -37.81 -67.45
C ARG A 8 6.23 -37.46 -66.86
N ARG A 9 5.67 -36.45 -67.40
CA ARG A 9 4.28 -35.98 -67.24
C ARG A 9 3.26 -36.98 -67.81
N VAL A 10 2.00 -36.92 -67.31
CA VAL A 10 0.75 -36.85 -68.12
C VAL A 10 -0.42 -36.41 -67.24
N ARG A 11 -1.20 -35.49 -67.73
CA ARG A 11 -2.58 -35.05 -67.32
C ARG A 11 -3.55 -35.48 -68.41
N PRO A 12 -4.90 -35.16 -68.25
CA PRO A 12 -5.98 -35.36 -67.25
C PRO A 12 -7.09 -36.27 -67.86
N PRO A 13 -8.43 -36.27 -67.58
CA PRO A 13 -9.36 -35.30 -66.97
C PRO A 13 -10.50 -35.93 -66.13
N GLY A 14 -11.35 -35.08 -65.52
CA GLY A 14 -12.78 -35.45 -65.39
C GLY A 14 -13.46 -35.04 -64.05
N ARG A 15 -14.36 -34.12 -64.18
CA ARG A 15 -15.33 -33.54 -63.20
C ARG A 15 -16.15 -34.57 -62.42
N LEU A 16 -16.49 -34.26 -61.13
CA LEU A 16 -17.88 -34.12 -60.69
C LEU A 16 -17.97 -33.53 -59.26
N PHE A 17 -18.92 -32.60 -59.09
CA PHE A 17 -19.32 -31.92 -57.87
C PHE A 17 -19.82 -32.87 -56.79
N ARG A 18 -19.41 -32.65 -55.54
CA ARG A 18 -20.27 -32.86 -54.35
C ARG A 18 -19.84 -31.91 -53.24
N VAL A 19 -20.82 -31.11 -52.78
CA VAL A 19 -20.78 -30.20 -51.65
C VAL A 19 -20.79 -31.04 -50.37
N ILE A 20 -19.80 -30.83 -49.51
CA ILE A 20 -19.88 -31.25 -48.10
C ILE A 20 -19.44 -30.07 -47.25
N VAL A 21 -20.38 -29.61 -46.39
CA VAL A 21 -20.19 -28.62 -45.34
C VAL A 21 -19.20 -29.15 -44.35
N GLY A 22 -18.02 -28.53 -44.24
CA GLY A 22 -17.01 -28.83 -43.24
C GLY A 22 -16.96 -27.73 -42.20
N LEU A 23 -17.27 -28.10 -40.97
CA LEU A 23 -17.14 -27.29 -39.75
C LEU A 23 -15.68 -26.91 -39.57
N ALA A 24 -15.35 -25.63 -39.66
CA ALA A 24 -14.04 -25.11 -39.35
C ALA A 24 -13.94 -24.88 -37.83
N THR A 25 -13.20 -25.73 -37.15
CA THR A 25 -12.80 -25.55 -35.76
C THR A 25 -11.66 -24.53 -35.72
N VAL A 26 -11.94 -23.32 -35.25
CA VAL A 26 -10.92 -22.30 -34.96
C VAL A 26 -10.29 -22.65 -33.62
N VAL A 27 -9.07 -23.12 -33.64
CA VAL A 27 -8.21 -23.23 -32.46
C VAL A 27 -7.64 -21.85 -32.18
N ALA A 28 -8.18 -21.15 -31.19
CA ALA A 28 -7.59 -19.93 -30.65
C ALA A 28 -6.42 -20.30 -29.73
N LEU A 29 -5.20 -19.98 -30.15
CA LEU A 29 -4.03 -19.96 -29.26
C LEU A 29 -4.21 -18.78 -28.29
N ALA A 30 -4.58 -19.07 -27.07
CA ALA A 30 -4.51 -18.13 -25.96
C ALA A 30 -3.03 -18.00 -25.54
N ALA A 31 -2.46 -16.82 -25.75
CA ALA A 31 -1.17 -16.43 -25.19
C ALA A 31 -1.34 -16.29 -23.67
N CYS A 32 -0.62 -17.11 -22.90
CA CYS A 32 -0.55 -16.99 -21.44
C CYS A 32 0.32 -15.76 -21.10
N ALA A 33 -0.30 -14.72 -20.58
CA ALA A 33 0.38 -13.72 -19.75
C ALA A 33 0.42 -14.28 -18.30
N PRO A 34 1.51 -14.09 -17.54
CA PRO A 34 1.53 -14.50 -16.15
C PRO A 34 0.70 -13.52 -15.31
N GLY A 35 -0.56 -13.86 -15.11
CA GLY A 35 -1.44 -13.19 -14.15
C GLY A 35 -1.18 -13.73 -12.74
N GLY A 36 -1.13 -12.84 -11.76
CA GLY A 36 -0.99 -13.15 -10.35
C GLY A 36 -1.95 -14.26 -9.89
N ALA A 37 -1.45 -15.14 -9.05
CA ALA A 37 -2.17 -16.30 -8.55
C ALA A 37 -3.34 -15.87 -7.66
N THR A 38 -4.53 -15.80 -8.24
CA THR A 38 -5.76 -15.93 -7.45
C THR A 38 -5.89 -17.40 -7.08
N SER A 39 -5.96 -17.71 -5.80
CA SER A 39 -6.25 -19.06 -5.28
C SER A 39 -7.69 -19.47 -5.66
N GLY A 40 -7.86 -19.87 -6.92
CA GLY A 40 -9.14 -20.30 -7.49
C GLY A 40 -9.45 -21.76 -7.17
N GLY A 41 -10.08 -22.03 -6.04
CA GLY A 41 -10.80 -23.28 -5.86
C GLY A 41 -12.04 -23.31 -6.77
N SER A 42 -12.22 -24.39 -7.53
CA SER A 42 -13.33 -24.60 -8.46
C SER A 42 -14.64 -24.88 -7.72
N GLY A 43 -15.36 -23.83 -7.31
CA GLY A 43 -16.69 -23.92 -6.73
C GLY A 43 -17.44 -22.62 -6.99
N GLU A 44 -18.77 -22.68 -7.14
CA GLU A 44 -19.59 -21.49 -7.18
C GLU A 44 -19.72 -20.91 -5.76
N PRO A 45 -19.71 -19.55 -5.63
CA PRO A 45 -19.95 -18.89 -4.36
C PRO A 45 -21.28 -19.31 -3.75
N LYS A 46 -21.26 -19.60 -2.45
CA LYS A 46 -22.44 -20.01 -1.68
C LYS A 46 -22.72 -18.99 -0.59
N PRO A 47 -23.94 -18.46 -0.48
CA PRO A 47 -24.34 -17.63 0.65
C PRO A 47 -24.34 -18.43 1.96
N GLY A 48 -24.00 -17.75 3.04
CA GLY A 48 -24.04 -18.26 4.40
C GLY A 48 -22.67 -18.56 5.00
N GLY A 49 -22.68 -18.67 6.30
CA GLY A 49 -21.52 -19.03 7.12
C GLY A 49 -20.80 -17.85 7.75
N ASP A 50 -20.10 -18.19 8.82
CA ASP A 50 -19.40 -17.26 9.70
C ASP A 50 -17.90 -17.52 9.64
N ILE A 51 -17.10 -16.45 9.72
CA ILE A 51 -15.65 -16.57 9.84
C ILE A 51 -15.14 -15.89 11.12
N THR A 52 -14.06 -16.47 11.65
CA THR A 52 -13.29 -15.88 12.75
C THR A 52 -11.93 -15.41 12.24
N PHE A 53 -11.67 -14.12 12.39
CA PHE A 53 -10.41 -13.46 12.07
C PHE A 53 -9.66 -13.14 13.35
N LEU A 54 -8.48 -13.73 13.55
CA LEU A 54 -7.63 -13.45 14.70
C LEU A 54 -6.62 -12.34 14.34
N ILE A 55 -6.65 -11.27 15.12
CA ILE A 55 -5.81 -10.09 14.97
C ILE A 55 -5.01 -9.83 16.27
N ASP A 56 -3.88 -9.18 16.17
CA ASP A 56 -3.00 -8.89 17.31
C ASP A 56 -3.48 -7.73 18.18
N SER A 57 -4.17 -6.75 17.58
CA SER A 57 -4.75 -5.59 18.25
C SER A 57 -5.94 -5.05 17.47
N LEU A 58 -6.79 -4.27 18.13
CA LEU A 58 -7.83 -3.45 17.50
C LEU A 58 -7.50 -1.95 17.57
N GLY A 59 -6.33 -1.60 18.13
CA GLY A 59 -5.94 -0.19 18.33
C GLY A 59 -6.78 0.50 19.39
N ASP A 60 -6.59 1.81 19.52
CA ASP A 60 -7.26 2.65 20.51
C ASP A 60 -8.22 3.63 19.83
N GLY A 61 -9.51 3.59 20.23
CA GLY A 61 -10.56 4.48 19.71
C GLY A 61 -10.98 4.23 18.27
N TRP A 62 -12.14 4.77 17.89
CA TRP A 62 -12.75 4.50 16.58
C TRP A 62 -13.09 5.77 15.78
N ILE A 63 -12.53 6.95 16.14
CA ILE A 63 -12.76 8.16 15.36
C ILE A 63 -12.40 7.88 13.88
N PRO A 64 -13.36 7.99 12.94
CA PRO A 64 -13.16 7.55 11.56
C PRO A 64 -11.94 8.18 10.88
N ASN A 65 -11.72 9.49 11.03
CA ASN A 65 -10.60 10.19 10.41
C ASN A 65 -9.23 9.71 10.89
N ASP A 66 -9.13 9.24 12.12
CA ASP A 66 -7.87 8.79 12.71
C ASP A 66 -7.71 7.26 12.59
N SER A 67 -8.76 6.50 12.91
CA SER A 67 -8.70 5.05 13.01
C SER A 67 -8.76 4.33 11.66
N ALA A 68 -9.39 4.91 10.65
CA ALA A 68 -9.47 4.29 9.32
C ALA A 68 -8.09 4.14 8.65
N ILE A 69 -7.11 4.95 9.02
CA ILE A 69 -5.72 4.84 8.55
C ILE A 69 -4.88 3.86 9.38
N SER A 70 -5.40 3.38 10.50
CA SER A 70 -4.71 2.44 11.38
C SER A 70 -4.51 1.07 10.73
N SER A 71 -3.38 0.45 11.00
CA SER A 71 -3.07 -0.91 10.51
C SER A 71 -4.02 -1.98 11.04
N PHE A 72 -4.75 -1.71 12.12
CA PHE A 72 -5.67 -2.64 12.79
C PHE A 72 -7.14 -2.35 12.42
N GLN A 73 -7.64 -1.17 12.77
CA GLN A 73 -9.04 -0.81 12.53
C GLN A 73 -9.39 -0.73 11.04
N GLY A 74 -8.43 -0.45 10.17
CA GLY A 74 -8.63 -0.45 8.72
C GLY A 74 -9.20 -1.77 8.15
N HIS A 75 -8.99 -2.91 8.85
CA HIS A 75 -9.61 -4.18 8.52
C HIS A 75 -11.13 -4.16 8.71
N ILE A 76 -11.60 -3.48 9.74
CA ILE A 76 -13.03 -3.38 10.07
C ILE A 76 -13.69 -2.31 9.17
N TRP A 77 -13.06 -1.13 9.08
CA TRP A 77 -13.56 -0.03 8.27
C TRP A 77 -13.77 -0.39 6.81
N GLY A 78 -12.92 -1.24 6.23
CA GLY A 78 -13.06 -1.73 4.86
C GLY A 78 -14.33 -2.54 4.59
N HIS A 79 -15.05 -2.95 5.63
CA HIS A 79 -16.31 -3.72 5.55
C HIS A 79 -17.52 -2.91 6.00
N VAL A 80 -17.34 -1.95 6.90
CA VAL A 80 -18.42 -1.14 7.46
C VAL A 80 -18.72 0.09 6.60
N ALA A 81 -17.72 0.63 5.92
CA ALA A 81 -17.86 1.86 5.15
C ALA A 81 -17.34 1.72 3.70
N ASP A 82 -18.12 2.19 2.75
CA ASP A 82 -17.72 2.28 1.35
C ASP A 82 -16.77 3.45 1.09
N LYS A 83 -16.27 3.53 -0.15
CA LYS A 83 -15.48 4.64 -0.69
C LYS A 83 -16.07 5.13 -2.00
N LEU A 84 -15.67 6.32 -2.42
CA LEU A 84 -16.16 6.87 -3.69
C LEU A 84 -15.65 6.08 -4.90
N VAL A 85 -14.40 5.60 -4.86
CA VAL A 85 -13.82 4.75 -5.91
C VAL A 85 -13.15 3.51 -5.29
N TYR A 86 -12.98 2.47 -6.08
CA TYR A 86 -12.22 1.28 -5.71
C TYR A 86 -10.81 1.35 -6.32
N VAL A 87 -9.80 1.05 -5.53
CA VAL A 87 -8.41 0.95 -5.99
C VAL A 87 -7.90 -0.45 -5.71
N ASP A 88 -7.47 -1.13 -6.77
CA ASP A 88 -6.94 -2.48 -6.66
C ASP A 88 -5.46 -2.51 -6.22
N GLU A 89 -4.91 -3.70 -6.03
CA GLU A 89 -3.52 -3.93 -5.62
C GLU A 89 -2.46 -3.42 -6.61
N ASN A 90 -2.85 -3.07 -7.83
CA ASN A 90 -1.97 -2.49 -8.86
C ASN A 90 -2.19 -0.99 -9.04
N GLY A 91 -2.99 -0.36 -8.18
CA GLY A 91 -3.30 1.07 -8.24
C GLY A 91 -4.32 1.45 -9.32
N ALA A 92 -4.96 0.47 -9.98
CA ALA A 92 -6.00 0.77 -10.94
C ALA A 92 -7.28 1.26 -10.25
N VAL A 93 -7.75 2.43 -10.66
CA VAL A 93 -8.94 3.07 -10.10
C VAL A 93 -10.17 2.65 -10.88
N SER A 94 -11.19 2.21 -10.18
CA SER A 94 -12.47 1.77 -10.75
C SER A 94 -13.66 2.44 -10.09
N PRO A 95 -14.79 2.62 -10.80
CA PRO A 95 -16.02 3.15 -10.24
C PRO A 95 -16.56 2.34 -9.05
N TRP A 96 -17.06 3.06 -8.04
CA TRP A 96 -17.81 2.47 -6.92
C TRP A 96 -19.05 3.33 -6.61
N ILE A 97 -19.05 4.11 -5.49
CA ILE A 97 -20.14 5.05 -5.19
C ILE A 97 -20.16 6.19 -6.21
N ALA A 98 -19.00 6.71 -6.62
CA ALA A 98 -18.87 7.52 -7.83
C ALA A 98 -18.85 6.59 -9.05
N GLN A 99 -19.91 6.63 -9.89
CA GLN A 99 -20.04 5.80 -11.08
C GLN A 99 -19.13 6.26 -12.23
N ARG A 100 -18.88 7.55 -12.29
CA ARG A 100 -17.98 8.22 -13.23
C ARG A 100 -17.56 9.57 -12.68
N TRP A 101 -16.51 10.10 -13.24
CA TRP A 101 -15.99 11.44 -12.90
C TRP A 101 -15.44 12.13 -14.13
N GLU A 102 -15.39 13.44 -14.05
CA GLU A 102 -14.80 14.33 -15.06
C GLU A 102 -13.80 15.26 -14.37
N GLN A 103 -12.79 15.69 -15.09
CA GLN A 103 -11.75 16.61 -14.63
C GLN A 103 -11.62 17.72 -15.65
N ASN A 104 -11.44 18.97 -15.20
CA ASN A 104 -11.09 20.07 -16.09
C ASN A 104 -9.62 19.97 -16.57
N ALA A 105 -9.26 20.74 -17.59
CA ALA A 105 -7.91 20.71 -18.17
C ALA A 105 -6.80 21.12 -17.18
N GLU A 106 -7.14 21.89 -16.16
CA GLU A 106 -6.20 22.40 -15.17
C GLU A 106 -6.05 21.48 -13.95
N ALA A 107 -6.80 20.37 -13.90
CA ALA A 107 -6.87 19.46 -12.75
C ALA A 107 -7.23 20.17 -11.42
N THR A 108 -8.03 21.22 -11.49
CA THR A 108 -8.49 22.03 -10.35
C THR A 108 -9.98 21.89 -10.08
N GLU A 109 -10.74 21.26 -10.96
CA GLU A 109 -12.16 21.00 -10.82
C GLU A 109 -12.47 19.58 -11.23
N PHE A 110 -13.21 18.87 -10.37
CA PHE A 110 -13.67 17.50 -10.62
C PHE A 110 -15.18 17.43 -10.44
N THR A 111 -15.86 16.70 -11.33
CA THR A 111 -17.29 16.43 -11.20
C THR A 111 -17.46 14.92 -10.94
N LEU A 112 -18.07 14.57 -9.82
CA LEU A 112 -18.36 13.21 -9.43
C LEU A 112 -19.84 12.92 -9.65
N HIS A 113 -20.17 11.81 -10.34
CA HIS A 113 -21.54 11.36 -10.53
C HIS A 113 -21.79 10.12 -9.68
N LEU A 114 -22.69 10.23 -8.71
CA LEU A 114 -22.95 9.22 -7.70
C LEU A 114 -23.96 8.18 -8.15
N LYS A 115 -23.88 6.96 -7.58
CA LYS A 115 -24.93 5.96 -7.68
C LYS A 115 -26.19 6.44 -6.96
N ASN A 116 -27.35 6.19 -7.56
CA ASN A 116 -28.63 6.42 -6.91
C ASN A 116 -29.02 5.23 -6.01
N GLY A 117 -29.79 5.51 -4.96
CA GLY A 117 -30.37 4.49 -4.09
C GLY A 117 -29.38 3.86 -3.08
N VAL A 118 -28.19 4.44 -2.92
CA VAL A 118 -27.26 4.04 -1.88
C VAL A 118 -27.72 4.61 -0.54
N THR A 119 -27.62 3.82 0.52
CA THR A 119 -27.98 4.25 1.88
C THR A 119 -26.90 3.88 2.89
N PHE A 120 -26.83 4.60 3.96
CA PHE A 120 -26.11 4.19 5.16
C PHE A 120 -26.90 3.09 5.90
N SER A 121 -26.25 2.44 6.87
CA SER A 121 -26.86 1.32 7.61
C SER A 121 -28.08 1.72 8.44
N ASP A 122 -28.27 2.99 8.71
CA ASP A 122 -29.45 3.55 9.40
C ASP A 122 -30.58 3.97 8.43
N GLY A 123 -30.45 3.69 7.13
CA GLY A 123 -31.40 4.06 6.09
C GLY A 123 -31.28 5.51 5.58
N THR A 124 -30.37 6.32 6.13
CA THR A 124 -30.10 7.68 5.62
C THR A 124 -29.52 7.60 4.18
N PRO A 125 -29.99 8.43 3.23
CA PRO A 125 -29.43 8.43 1.87
C PRO A 125 -27.95 8.82 1.85
N LEU A 126 -27.16 8.13 1.01
CA LEU A 126 -25.83 8.56 0.62
C LEU A 126 -25.95 9.32 -0.70
N ASP A 127 -26.16 10.62 -0.61
CA ASP A 127 -26.34 11.57 -1.71
C ASP A 127 -25.22 12.61 -1.76
N ALA A 128 -25.33 13.57 -2.65
CA ALA A 128 -24.34 14.64 -2.80
C ALA A 128 -24.10 15.40 -1.50
N SER A 129 -25.12 15.65 -0.67
CA SER A 129 -24.96 16.37 0.60
C SER A 129 -24.17 15.55 1.63
N ALA A 130 -24.38 14.26 1.68
CA ALA A 130 -23.58 13.36 2.52
C ALA A 130 -22.12 13.30 2.05
N VAL A 131 -21.89 13.27 0.72
CA VAL A 131 -20.52 13.30 0.17
C VAL A 131 -19.82 14.63 0.49
N LEU A 132 -20.50 15.77 0.40
CA LEU A 132 -19.96 17.05 0.80
C LEU A 132 -19.49 17.05 2.26
N ALA A 133 -20.32 16.55 3.16
CA ALA A 133 -19.99 16.48 4.58
C ALA A 133 -18.73 15.63 4.83
N ASN A 134 -18.57 14.52 4.09
CA ASN A 134 -17.39 13.67 4.15
C ASN A 134 -16.14 14.37 3.59
N LEU A 135 -16.23 15.02 2.42
CA LEU A 135 -15.11 15.75 1.82
C LEU A 135 -14.60 16.85 2.76
N ASP A 136 -15.52 17.62 3.35
CA ASP A 136 -15.17 18.71 4.26
C ASP A 136 -14.50 18.21 5.55
N ILE A 137 -15.02 17.15 6.16
CA ILE A 137 -14.41 16.60 7.39
C ILE A 137 -13.06 15.93 7.11
N TRP A 138 -12.88 15.31 5.94
CA TRP A 138 -11.58 14.75 5.55
C TRP A 138 -10.55 15.85 5.32
N ALA A 139 -10.92 16.93 4.65
CA ALA A 139 -10.00 18.00 4.29
C ALA A 139 -9.66 18.95 5.46
N LYS A 140 -10.66 19.29 6.26
CA LYS A 140 -10.57 20.38 7.26
C LYS A 140 -10.57 19.86 8.70
N GLY A 141 -11.05 18.62 8.93
CA GLY A 141 -11.37 18.17 10.27
C GLY A 141 -12.44 19.05 10.94
N ASP A 142 -12.51 18.97 12.25
CA ASP A 142 -13.26 19.91 13.09
C ASP A 142 -12.57 20.06 14.45
N PRO A 143 -11.65 21.02 14.62
CA PRO A 143 -10.94 21.22 15.87
C PRO A 143 -11.86 21.52 17.05
N GLY A 144 -13.02 22.16 16.81
CA GLY A 144 -14.01 22.45 17.84
C GLY A 144 -14.65 21.19 18.42
N ARG A 145 -14.68 20.10 17.69
CA ARG A 145 -15.15 18.78 18.10
C ARG A 145 -14.03 17.76 18.35
N GLY A 146 -12.77 18.17 18.21
CA GLY A 146 -11.59 17.32 18.43
C GLY A 146 -11.31 16.35 17.28
N ILE A 147 -11.72 16.65 16.04
CA ILE A 147 -11.55 15.81 14.86
C ILE A 147 -10.44 16.39 13.98
N SER A 148 -9.39 15.62 13.73
CA SER A 148 -8.29 15.97 12.84
C SER A 148 -8.65 15.78 11.37
N PRO A 149 -8.07 16.55 10.42
CA PRO A 149 -8.18 16.24 9.00
C PRO A 149 -7.41 14.95 8.67
N ILE A 150 -7.77 14.29 7.56
CA ILE A 150 -7.02 13.11 7.08
C ILE A 150 -5.68 13.56 6.49
N GLY A 151 -4.56 13.06 7.01
CA GLY A 151 -3.23 13.54 6.68
C GLY A 151 -2.79 13.40 5.20
N LEU A 152 -3.40 12.51 4.43
CA LEU A 152 -3.12 12.33 2.99
C LEU A 152 -4.25 12.87 2.08
N PHE A 153 -5.23 13.58 2.63
CA PHE A 153 -6.19 14.29 1.80
C PHE A 153 -5.53 15.55 1.20
N PRO A 154 -5.81 15.88 -0.08
CA PRO A 154 -5.11 17.00 -0.75
C PRO A 154 -5.30 18.34 -0.01
N LYS A 155 -4.20 18.96 0.40
CA LYS A 155 -4.20 20.28 1.07
C LYS A 155 -4.63 21.43 0.15
N THR A 156 -4.65 21.18 -1.15
CA THR A 156 -5.15 22.09 -2.18
C THR A 156 -6.67 22.17 -2.23
N TYR A 157 -7.40 21.33 -1.46
CA TYR A 157 -8.86 21.36 -1.40
C TYR A 157 -9.36 22.73 -0.97
N ASP A 158 -10.29 23.27 -1.74
CA ASP A 158 -10.95 24.54 -1.44
C ASP A 158 -12.36 24.29 -0.88
N HIS A 159 -13.26 23.83 -1.74
CA HIS A 159 -14.62 23.48 -1.34
C HIS A 159 -15.24 22.46 -2.30
N ALA A 160 -16.45 22.00 -1.97
CA ALA A 160 -17.27 21.20 -2.87
C ALA A 160 -18.72 21.70 -2.88
N GLU A 161 -19.43 21.44 -3.97
CA GLU A 161 -20.82 21.86 -4.19
C GLU A 161 -21.69 20.70 -4.65
N ALA A 162 -22.90 20.58 -4.10
CA ALA A 162 -23.92 19.68 -4.65
C ALA A 162 -24.64 20.38 -5.81
N VAL A 163 -24.45 19.88 -7.02
CA VAL A 163 -25.15 20.38 -8.22
C VAL A 163 -26.59 19.88 -8.24
N ASP A 164 -26.76 18.62 -7.89
CA ASP A 164 -28.03 17.91 -7.70
C ASP A 164 -27.80 16.75 -6.70
N PRO A 165 -28.85 15.99 -6.29
CA PRO A 165 -28.67 14.92 -5.31
C PRO A 165 -27.65 13.81 -5.70
N ALA A 166 -27.29 13.67 -6.98
CA ALA A 166 -26.36 12.66 -7.48
C ALA A 166 -25.09 13.23 -8.13
N THR A 167 -24.87 14.56 -8.06
CA THR A 167 -23.73 15.21 -8.71
C THR A 167 -23.03 16.16 -7.75
N VAL A 168 -21.73 15.94 -7.54
CA VAL A 168 -20.84 16.75 -6.70
C VAL A 168 -19.75 17.35 -7.55
N LYS A 169 -19.53 18.67 -7.44
CA LYS A 169 -18.34 19.36 -7.94
C LYS A 169 -17.39 19.64 -6.81
N VAL A 170 -16.09 19.40 -7.05
CA VAL A 170 -15.02 19.59 -6.08
C VAL A 170 -13.96 20.51 -6.67
N PHE A 171 -13.57 21.53 -5.91
CA PHE A 171 -12.66 22.60 -6.34
C PHE A 171 -11.36 22.58 -5.54
N PHE A 172 -10.27 22.89 -6.22
CA PHE A 172 -8.92 22.94 -5.67
C PHE A 172 -8.20 24.22 -6.04
N ASN A 173 -7.37 24.73 -5.14
CA ASN A 173 -6.58 25.95 -5.33
C ASN A 173 -5.34 25.76 -6.23
N ALA A 174 -4.99 24.52 -6.58
CA ALA A 174 -3.88 24.16 -7.45
C ALA A 174 -4.19 22.81 -8.15
N PRO A 175 -3.46 22.45 -9.24
CA PRO A 175 -3.60 21.16 -9.88
C PRO A 175 -3.52 20.01 -8.86
N THR A 176 -4.49 19.10 -8.88
CA THR A 176 -4.62 18.02 -7.88
C THR A 176 -4.94 16.69 -8.58
N LEU A 177 -4.06 16.27 -9.48
CA LEU A 177 -4.24 15.07 -10.30
C LEU A 177 -4.46 13.78 -9.46
N GLY A 178 -3.90 13.72 -8.23
CA GLY A 178 -4.06 12.61 -7.31
C GLY A 178 -5.40 12.55 -6.58
N PHE A 179 -6.34 13.46 -6.82
CA PHE A 179 -7.61 13.52 -6.09
C PHE A 179 -8.45 12.25 -6.27
N ILE A 180 -8.67 11.79 -7.49
CA ILE A 180 -9.53 10.61 -7.74
C ILE A 180 -8.96 9.34 -7.07
N PRO A 181 -7.67 8.98 -7.23
CA PRO A 181 -7.09 7.87 -6.46
C PRO A 181 -7.25 8.01 -4.93
N THR A 182 -7.11 9.23 -4.39
CA THR A 182 -7.25 9.49 -2.95
C THR A 182 -8.65 9.16 -2.42
N LEU A 183 -9.69 9.26 -3.25
CA LEU A 183 -11.05 8.87 -2.89
C LEU A 183 -11.22 7.34 -2.65
N GLY A 184 -10.25 6.53 -3.04
CA GLY A 184 -10.16 5.09 -2.74
C GLY A 184 -9.19 4.75 -1.61
N TYR A 185 -8.52 5.75 -1.00
CA TYR A 185 -7.62 5.53 0.13
C TYR A 185 -8.38 5.05 1.37
N HIS A 186 -7.72 4.31 2.25
CA HIS A 186 -8.39 3.71 3.41
C HIS A 186 -8.96 4.74 4.40
N GLY A 187 -8.36 5.93 4.49
CA GLY A 187 -8.91 7.05 5.27
C GLY A 187 -10.15 7.69 4.66
N SER A 188 -10.37 7.55 3.34
CA SER A 188 -11.51 8.20 2.65
C SER A 188 -12.77 7.33 2.72
N ILE A 189 -13.20 6.96 3.93
CA ILE A 189 -14.41 6.17 4.21
C ILE A 189 -15.64 7.05 4.32
N LEU A 190 -16.75 6.61 3.73
CA LEU A 190 -18.02 7.35 3.72
C LEU A 190 -18.83 7.05 4.99
N MET A 191 -18.95 8.06 5.84
CA MET A 191 -19.71 8.01 7.08
C MET A 191 -21.02 8.80 6.97
N SER A 192 -22.03 8.34 7.69
CA SER A 192 -23.31 9.05 7.78
C SER A 192 -23.13 10.47 8.31
N PRO A 193 -23.85 11.47 7.80
CA PRO A 193 -23.88 12.81 8.38
C PRO A 193 -24.19 12.82 9.88
N LYS A 194 -24.93 11.82 10.39
CA LYS A 194 -25.18 11.67 11.83
C LYS A 194 -23.91 11.36 12.61
N THR A 195 -23.07 10.42 12.12
CA THR A 195 -21.76 10.13 12.73
C THR A 195 -20.85 11.33 12.62
N ILE A 196 -20.75 11.96 11.45
CA ILE A 196 -19.91 13.16 11.24
C ILE A 196 -20.28 14.30 12.19
N ALA A 197 -21.56 14.45 12.52
CA ALA A 197 -22.03 15.50 13.43
C ALA A 197 -21.67 15.28 14.91
N LEU A 198 -21.24 14.07 15.30
CA LEU A 198 -20.87 13.75 16.68
C LEU A 198 -19.50 14.37 17.05
N PRO A 199 -19.27 14.71 18.34
CA PRO A 199 -17.94 15.06 18.82
C PRO A 199 -17.04 13.81 18.89
N ALA A 200 -15.72 14.01 18.95
CA ALA A 200 -14.70 12.97 18.89
C ALA A 200 -14.90 11.87 19.95
N ASP A 201 -15.27 12.23 21.19
CA ASP A 201 -15.53 11.25 22.27
C ASP A 201 -16.70 10.31 21.98
N LYS A 202 -17.65 10.73 21.14
CA LYS A 202 -18.77 9.91 20.69
C LYS A 202 -18.43 9.10 19.43
N GLN A 203 -17.64 9.65 18.52
CA GLN A 203 -17.12 8.92 17.37
C GLN A 203 -16.07 7.86 17.77
N ALA A 204 -15.45 7.99 18.94
CA ALA A 204 -14.53 6.97 19.48
C ALA A 204 -15.24 5.66 19.90
N ASP A 205 -16.57 5.65 19.98
CA ASP A 205 -17.38 4.46 20.24
C ASP A 205 -17.93 3.91 18.91
N LEU A 206 -17.41 2.75 18.48
CA LEU A 206 -17.77 2.08 17.23
C LEU A 206 -19.30 1.84 17.06
N ALA A 207 -20.06 1.77 18.16
CA ALA A 207 -21.51 1.63 18.11
C ALA A 207 -22.22 2.88 17.51
N ASN A 208 -21.56 4.02 17.50
CA ASN A 208 -22.09 5.27 16.92
C ASN A 208 -21.71 5.48 15.46
N ASP A 209 -20.89 4.57 14.90
CA ASP A 209 -20.35 4.71 13.56
C ASP A 209 -21.24 4.02 12.52
N ILE A 210 -21.85 4.87 11.70
CA ILE A 210 -22.83 4.48 10.69
C ILE A 210 -22.19 4.62 9.31
N GLY A 211 -21.78 3.51 8.74
CA GLY A 211 -21.22 3.43 7.39
C GLY A 211 -22.21 2.94 6.35
N SER A 212 -21.79 2.89 5.10
CA SER A 212 -22.58 2.43 3.94
C SER A 212 -22.18 1.04 3.43
N GLY A 213 -21.24 0.37 4.09
CA GLY A 213 -20.61 -0.86 3.62
C GLY A 213 -21.49 -2.11 3.65
N PRO A 214 -20.93 -3.25 3.14
CA PRO A 214 -21.65 -4.53 3.04
C PRO A 214 -21.86 -5.24 4.38
N PHE A 215 -21.25 -4.77 5.45
CA PHE A 215 -21.45 -5.27 6.81
C PHE A 215 -21.75 -4.11 7.77
N VAL A 216 -22.39 -4.44 8.86
CA VAL A 216 -22.69 -3.53 9.98
C VAL A 216 -22.10 -4.07 11.27
N VAL A 217 -21.75 -3.19 12.19
CA VAL A 217 -21.32 -3.58 13.53
C VAL A 217 -22.53 -4.14 14.29
N ASP A 218 -22.46 -5.40 14.68
CA ASP A 218 -23.48 -6.06 15.51
C ASP A 218 -23.15 -5.89 17.01
N SER A 219 -21.89 -6.12 17.36
CA SER A 219 -21.40 -5.93 18.70
C SER A 219 -19.90 -5.71 18.71
N TRP A 220 -19.39 -5.03 19.74
CA TRP A 220 -17.96 -4.88 19.94
C TRP A 220 -17.63 -4.79 21.43
N LYS A 221 -16.41 -5.17 21.76
CA LYS A 221 -15.85 -5.07 23.10
C LYS A 221 -14.42 -4.58 22.99
N GLU A 222 -14.14 -3.46 23.64
CA GLU A 222 -12.84 -2.80 23.60
C GLU A 222 -11.70 -3.76 23.93
N GLY A 223 -10.65 -3.76 23.08
CA GLY A 223 -9.47 -4.61 23.21
C GLY A 223 -9.71 -6.13 23.11
N ASP A 224 -10.93 -6.58 22.80
CA ASP A 224 -11.27 -8.00 22.74
C ASP A 224 -11.80 -8.42 21.36
N SER A 225 -12.90 -7.81 20.90
CA SER A 225 -13.57 -8.30 19.68
C SER A 225 -14.50 -7.30 19.02
N VAL A 226 -14.69 -7.47 17.70
CA VAL A 226 -15.73 -6.82 16.89
C VAL A 226 -16.45 -7.89 16.08
N VAL A 227 -17.78 -7.89 16.14
CA VAL A 227 -18.62 -8.76 15.31
C VAL A 227 -19.33 -7.92 14.26
N LEU A 228 -19.13 -8.28 13.02
CA LEU A 228 -19.81 -7.68 11.87
C LEU A 228 -20.85 -8.65 11.34
N LYS A 229 -22.05 -8.14 11.04
CA LYS A 229 -23.11 -8.88 10.35
C LYS A 229 -23.34 -8.35 8.95
N LYS A 230 -23.67 -9.23 8.04
CA LYS A 230 -24.06 -8.94 6.68
C LYS A 230 -25.21 -7.95 6.62
N ARG A 231 -25.12 -7.00 5.71
CA ARG A 231 -26.18 -6.06 5.38
C ARG A 231 -27.01 -6.60 4.21
N GLU A 232 -28.26 -6.99 4.45
CA GLU A 232 -29.10 -7.69 3.47
C GLU A 232 -29.59 -6.82 2.31
N ASP A 233 -29.67 -5.50 2.50
CA ASP A 233 -30.09 -4.54 1.46
C ASP A 233 -28.93 -4.00 0.63
N TYR A 234 -27.69 -4.43 0.88
CA TYR A 234 -26.50 -3.97 0.15
C TYR A 234 -26.48 -4.50 -1.29
N ASN A 235 -26.43 -3.60 -2.29
CA ASN A 235 -26.41 -3.97 -3.71
C ASN A 235 -25.62 -3.02 -4.61
N TRP A 236 -24.69 -2.25 -4.05
CA TRP A 236 -23.90 -1.24 -4.77
C TRP A 236 -22.39 -1.46 -4.70
N GLY A 237 -21.94 -2.68 -4.51
CA GLY A 237 -20.53 -3.06 -4.51
C GLY A 237 -19.77 -2.56 -5.75
N PRO A 238 -18.43 -2.43 -5.68
CA PRO A 238 -17.65 -1.99 -6.82
C PRO A 238 -17.71 -3.02 -7.95
N ALA A 239 -17.94 -2.53 -9.17
CA ALA A 239 -18.09 -3.39 -10.36
C ALA A 239 -16.84 -4.25 -10.63
N ALA A 240 -15.67 -3.76 -10.23
CA ALA A 240 -14.39 -4.48 -10.34
C ALA A 240 -14.39 -5.82 -9.60
N LEU A 241 -15.17 -5.97 -8.51
CA LEU A 241 -15.28 -7.21 -7.75
C LEU A 241 -16.28 -8.22 -8.36
N LYS A 242 -16.99 -7.85 -9.45
CA LYS A 242 -17.88 -8.73 -10.20
C LYS A 242 -18.97 -9.41 -9.34
N HIS A 243 -19.37 -8.78 -8.26
CA HIS A 243 -20.44 -9.19 -7.38
C HIS A 243 -21.38 -8.02 -7.10
N GLN A 244 -22.69 -8.27 -7.10
CA GLN A 244 -23.74 -7.32 -6.71
C GLN A 244 -24.70 -8.04 -5.77
N GLY A 245 -25.24 -7.30 -4.80
CA GLY A 245 -26.09 -7.86 -3.74
C GLY A 245 -25.36 -7.99 -2.42
N PRO A 246 -25.97 -8.60 -1.41
CA PRO A 246 -25.37 -8.82 -0.09
C PRO A 246 -24.07 -9.62 -0.16
N ALA A 247 -23.20 -9.46 0.83
CA ALA A 247 -22.04 -10.33 1.00
C ALA A 247 -22.46 -11.81 1.11
N PHE A 248 -21.59 -12.73 0.69
CA PHE A 248 -21.91 -14.16 0.82
C PHE A 248 -21.85 -14.63 2.29
N LEU A 249 -20.85 -14.17 3.07
CA LEU A 249 -20.75 -14.51 4.48
C LEU A 249 -21.85 -13.83 5.31
N ASP A 250 -22.35 -14.52 6.33
CA ASP A 250 -23.34 -13.98 7.26
C ASP A 250 -22.69 -13.07 8.31
N SER A 251 -21.52 -13.45 8.81
CA SER A 251 -20.80 -12.64 9.80
C SER A 251 -19.26 -12.78 9.71
N ILE A 252 -18.59 -11.78 10.29
CA ILE A 252 -17.14 -11.77 10.51
C ILE A 252 -16.89 -11.42 11.97
N THR A 253 -16.25 -12.31 12.71
CA THR A 253 -15.79 -12.03 14.08
C THR A 253 -14.31 -11.73 14.08
N TYR A 254 -13.94 -10.49 14.34
CA TYR A 254 -12.56 -10.09 14.65
C TYR A 254 -12.31 -10.31 16.13
N LYS A 255 -11.26 -11.06 16.47
CA LYS A 255 -10.90 -11.35 17.86
C LYS A 255 -9.43 -11.09 18.11
N VAL A 256 -9.14 -10.37 19.20
CA VAL A 256 -7.77 -10.08 19.59
C VAL A 256 -7.12 -11.31 20.21
N VAL A 257 -5.99 -11.71 19.63
CA VAL A 257 -5.10 -12.75 20.15
C VAL A 257 -3.67 -12.24 19.91
N ALA A 258 -3.02 -11.73 20.95
CA ALA A 258 -1.72 -11.06 20.81
C ALA A 258 -0.61 -11.97 20.28
N GLU A 259 -0.54 -13.23 20.76
CA GLU A 259 0.53 -14.16 20.42
C GLU A 259 0.37 -14.75 19.00
N PRO A 260 1.34 -14.52 18.08
CA PRO A 260 1.26 -15.02 16.70
C PRO A 260 1.10 -16.54 16.60
N SER A 261 1.84 -17.30 17.43
CA SER A 261 1.78 -18.75 17.43
C SER A 261 0.41 -19.31 17.83
N VAL A 262 -0.30 -18.63 18.72
CA VAL A 262 -1.67 -19.00 19.11
C VAL A 262 -2.64 -18.72 17.96
N ARG A 263 -2.48 -17.59 17.25
CA ARG A 263 -3.30 -17.28 16.07
C ARG A 263 -3.13 -18.33 14.98
N THR A 264 -1.89 -18.68 14.63
CA THR A 264 -1.59 -19.64 13.57
C THR A 264 -2.06 -21.05 13.94
N ALA A 265 -1.82 -21.50 15.17
CA ALA A 265 -2.30 -22.80 15.66
C ALA A 265 -3.84 -22.90 15.64
N SER A 266 -4.57 -21.82 15.89
CA SER A 266 -6.02 -21.79 15.81
C SER A 266 -6.54 -22.01 14.38
N VAL A 267 -5.85 -21.46 13.37
CA VAL A 267 -6.20 -21.72 11.95
C VAL A 267 -5.85 -23.15 11.56
N GLN A 268 -4.68 -23.67 11.98
CA GLN A 268 -4.26 -25.04 11.70
C GLN A 268 -5.22 -26.08 12.28
N SER A 269 -5.79 -25.81 13.48
CA SER A 269 -6.76 -26.70 14.12
C SER A 269 -8.22 -26.49 13.66
N GLY A 270 -8.48 -25.51 12.78
CA GLY A 270 -9.83 -25.18 12.29
C GLY A 270 -10.69 -24.43 13.30
N GLN A 271 -10.11 -23.89 14.38
CA GLN A 271 -10.82 -23.05 15.37
C GLN A 271 -11.00 -21.61 14.89
N ALA A 272 -10.23 -21.17 13.91
CA ALA A 272 -10.34 -19.86 13.25
C ALA A 272 -10.12 -20.00 11.75
N ASP A 273 -10.53 -18.98 11.00
CA ASP A 273 -10.44 -18.95 9.54
C ASP A 273 -9.28 -18.12 9.03
N VAL A 274 -8.92 -17.07 9.76
CA VAL A 274 -7.84 -16.18 9.38
C VAL A 274 -6.96 -15.85 10.60
N ALA A 275 -5.64 -15.93 10.43
CA ALA A 275 -4.66 -15.38 11.35
C ALA A 275 -3.87 -14.27 10.66
N TYR A 276 -3.87 -13.09 11.27
CA TYR A 276 -3.15 -11.92 10.78
C TYR A 276 -1.68 -11.97 11.23
N ASN A 277 -0.79 -11.58 10.32
CA ASN A 277 0.67 -11.46 10.53
C ASN A 277 1.30 -12.70 11.21
N PRO A 278 1.26 -13.88 10.55
CA PRO A 278 2.13 -14.98 10.92
C PRO A 278 3.60 -14.63 10.71
N SER A 279 4.50 -15.36 11.37
CA SER A 279 5.94 -15.19 11.15
C SER A 279 6.34 -15.52 9.70
N PRO A 280 7.11 -14.66 8.99
CA PRO A 280 7.58 -14.96 7.64
C PRO A 280 8.32 -16.29 7.50
N GLN A 281 9.07 -16.70 8.52
CA GLN A 281 9.84 -17.94 8.51
C GLN A 281 8.97 -19.21 8.52
N GLU A 282 7.69 -19.11 8.89
CA GLU A 282 6.77 -20.25 8.96
C GLU A 282 5.90 -20.40 7.70
N LEU A 283 5.92 -19.42 6.76
CA LEU A 283 4.98 -19.35 5.64
C LEU A 283 5.06 -20.58 4.71
N SER A 284 6.26 -21.07 4.41
CA SER A 284 6.43 -22.28 3.59
C SER A 284 5.82 -23.52 4.26
N SER A 285 6.03 -23.66 5.58
CA SER A 285 5.44 -24.77 6.34
C SER A 285 3.91 -24.75 6.32
N PHE A 286 3.29 -23.57 6.36
CA PHE A 286 1.83 -23.45 6.26
C PHE A 286 1.31 -23.82 4.87
N LYS A 287 2.01 -23.39 3.80
CA LYS A 287 1.72 -23.77 2.41
C LYS A 287 1.79 -25.29 2.24
N ASP A 288 2.80 -25.95 2.81
CA ASP A 288 2.98 -27.42 2.78
C ASP A 288 1.86 -28.18 3.50
N GLN A 289 1.24 -27.57 4.51
CA GLN A 289 0.07 -28.11 5.22
C GLN A 289 -1.26 -27.86 4.49
N GLY A 290 -1.25 -27.24 3.31
CA GLY A 290 -2.45 -26.94 2.52
C GLY A 290 -3.23 -25.70 2.98
N LEU A 291 -2.65 -24.87 3.85
CA LEU A 291 -3.22 -23.59 4.22
C LEU A 291 -2.93 -22.53 3.15
N THR A 292 -3.82 -21.58 3.00
CA THR A 292 -3.60 -20.45 2.10
C THR A 292 -2.80 -19.36 2.81
N VAL A 293 -1.64 -19.03 2.25
CA VAL A 293 -0.84 -17.86 2.68
C VAL A 293 -1.03 -16.76 1.64
N ALA A 294 -1.55 -15.63 2.06
CA ALA A 294 -1.70 -14.46 1.20
C ALA A 294 -0.80 -13.32 1.66
N THR A 295 0.00 -12.83 0.71
CA THR A 295 0.95 -11.72 0.86
C THR A 295 0.61 -10.63 -0.17
N PRO A 296 -0.56 -9.97 -0.04
CA PRO A 296 -1.04 -9.05 -1.05
C PRO A 296 -0.09 -7.88 -1.26
N ARG A 297 -0.06 -7.37 -2.49
CA ARG A 297 0.72 -6.20 -2.85
C ARG A 297 0.21 -4.95 -2.13
N TYR A 298 1.15 -4.08 -1.85
CA TYR A 298 0.95 -2.85 -1.10
C TYR A 298 1.35 -1.65 -1.98
N LEU A 299 0.54 -0.63 -2.02
CA LEU A 299 0.89 0.63 -2.69
C LEU A 299 1.53 1.58 -1.68
N GLY A 300 2.74 2.02 -1.95
CA GLY A 300 3.47 2.88 -1.04
C GLY A 300 4.95 2.97 -1.34
N PHE A 301 5.72 3.43 -0.35
CA PHE A 301 7.17 3.35 -0.39
C PHE A 301 7.62 1.89 -0.27
N VAL A 302 8.80 1.60 -0.81
CA VAL A 302 9.53 0.39 -0.43
C VAL A 302 9.99 0.49 1.02
N ASN A 303 10.27 -0.62 1.68
CA ASN A 303 10.99 -0.60 2.94
C ASN A 303 12.41 -0.04 2.69
N GLY A 304 12.84 0.88 3.52
CA GLY A 304 14.12 1.55 3.41
C GLY A 304 14.27 2.69 4.40
N PHE A 305 15.36 3.40 4.31
CA PHE A 305 15.68 4.52 5.21
C PHE A 305 15.69 5.85 4.49
N ALA A 306 14.97 6.83 5.00
CA ALA A 306 15.19 8.24 4.73
C ALA A 306 16.40 8.71 5.55
N VAL A 307 17.40 9.27 4.90
CA VAL A 307 18.68 9.66 5.53
C VAL A 307 18.68 11.16 5.81
N ASN A 308 18.92 11.52 7.06
CA ASN A 308 18.94 12.91 7.50
C ASN A 308 20.31 13.56 7.24
N THR A 309 20.36 14.45 6.25
CA THR A 309 21.60 15.14 5.86
C THR A 309 22.10 16.16 6.87
N LYS A 310 21.31 16.55 7.86
CA LYS A 310 21.73 17.44 8.95
C LYS A 310 22.60 16.73 9.98
N VAL A 311 22.54 15.39 10.03
CA VAL A 311 23.27 14.58 10.99
C VAL A 311 24.58 14.09 10.37
N ALA A 312 25.74 14.48 10.96
CA ALA A 312 27.02 13.93 10.52
C ALA A 312 27.12 12.44 10.90
N PRO A 313 27.72 11.58 10.03
CA PRO A 313 28.47 11.91 8.81
C PRO A 313 27.61 11.96 7.53
N PHE A 314 26.30 11.90 7.63
CA PHE A 314 25.38 11.80 6.47
C PHE A 314 25.14 13.13 5.75
N ASN A 315 25.75 14.22 6.21
CA ASN A 315 25.89 15.46 5.44
C ASN A 315 26.79 15.32 4.19
N ASP A 316 27.65 14.30 4.15
CA ASP A 316 28.49 13.97 2.98
C ASP A 316 27.76 12.98 2.06
N ILE A 317 27.54 13.38 0.80
CA ILE A 317 26.88 12.54 -0.21
C ILE A 317 27.61 11.22 -0.44
N LYS A 318 28.95 11.19 -0.36
CA LYS A 318 29.74 9.98 -0.56
C LYS A 318 29.48 8.94 0.53
N VAL A 319 29.25 9.39 1.76
CA VAL A 319 28.86 8.50 2.87
C VAL A 319 27.47 7.93 2.65
N ARG A 320 26.50 8.75 2.19
CA ARG A 320 25.16 8.27 1.88
C ARG A 320 25.13 7.26 0.72
N GLN A 321 25.90 7.55 -0.34
CA GLN A 321 26.04 6.62 -1.48
C GLN A 321 26.79 5.34 -1.06
N ALA A 322 27.79 5.44 -0.21
CA ALA A 322 28.48 4.26 0.35
C ALA A 322 27.51 3.38 1.16
N LEU A 323 26.61 3.99 1.93
CA LEU A 323 25.56 3.26 2.64
C LEU A 323 24.65 2.49 1.65
N GLN A 324 24.21 3.12 0.55
CA GLN A 324 23.37 2.46 -0.47
C GLN A 324 24.07 1.28 -1.14
N HIS A 325 25.35 1.46 -1.57
CA HIS A 325 26.13 0.43 -2.26
C HIS A 325 26.67 -0.64 -1.31
N GLY A 326 26.73 -0.37 -0.02
CA GLY A 326 27.20 -1.29 1.00
C GLY A 326 26.21 -2.36 1.44
N ILE A 327 24.95 -2.25 1.05
CA ILE A 327 23.87 -3.12 1.50
C ILE A 327 23.55 -4.19 0.45
N ASN A 328 23.73 -5.46 0.81
CA ASN A 328 23.35 -6.63 0.01
C ASN A 328 21.87 -7.00 0.27
N ARG A 329 20.99 -6.51 -0.55
CA ARG A 329 19.53 -6.71 -0.45
C ARG A 329 19.11 -8.17 -0.65
N SER A 330 19.82 -8.89 -1.52
CA SER A 330 19.57 -10.32 -1.76
C SER A 330 19.87 -11.15 -0.52
N GLU A 331 20.91 -10.80 0.25
CA GLU A 331 21.23 -11.45 1.51
C GLU A 331 20.14 -11.17 2.57
N ILE A 332 19.57 -9.95 2.62
CA ILE A 332 18.45 -9.63 3.51
C ILE A 332 17.26 -10.54 3.21
N ILE A 333 16.89 -10.67 1.93
CA ILE A 333 15.75 -11.50 1.52
C ILE A 333 15.99 -12.96 1.85
N SER A 334 17.13 -13.51 1.47
CA SER A 334 17.43 -14.93 1.68
C SER A 334 17.62 -15.32 3.15
N THR A 335 17.94 -14.37 4.03
CA THR A 335 18.22 -14.63 5.46
C THR A 335 17.00 -14.42 6.34
N ILE A 336 16.19 -13.39 6.05
CA ILE A 336 15.13 -12.95 6.95
C ILE A 336 13.73 -13.24 6.38
N TYR A 337 13.59 -13.19 5.06
CA TYR A 337 12.31 -13.26 4.37
C TYR A 337 12.13 -14.56 3.58
N THR A 338 11.13 -14.61 2.75
CA THR A 338 10.84 -15.69 1.81
C THR A 338 10.84 -15.16 0.37
N GLU A 339 10.54 -16.03 -0.61
CA GLU A 339 10.39 -15.68 -2.02
C GLU A 339 9.29 -14.63 -2.31
N ASP A 340 8.37 -14.42 -1.38
CA ASP A 340 7.32 -13.41 -1.52
C ASP A 340 7.86 -11.98 -1.44
N TRP A 341 9.07 -11.78 -0.88
CA TRP A 341 9.75 -10.49 -0.83
C TRP A 341 10.72 -10.32 -1.99
N LEU A 342 10.70 -9.15 -2.60
CA LEU A 342 11.59 -8.79 -3.70
C LEU A 342 12.51 -7.64 -3.28
N PRO A 343 13.71 -7.52 -3.89
CA PRO A 343 14.54 -6.34 -3.71
C PRO A 343 13.80 -5.08 -4.15
N ALA A 344 14.07 -3.97 -3.47
CA ALA A 344 13.58 -2.67 -3.92
C ALA A 344 14.17 -2.31 -5.29
N GLN A 345 13.36 -1.70 -6.15
CA GLN A 345 13.78 -1.24 -7.47
C GLN A 345 13.84 0.30 -7.55
N SER A 346 13.17 0.99 -6.63
CA SER A 346 13.10 2.46 -6.59
C SER A 346 12.72 2.92 -5.18
N LEU A 347 12.24 4.15 -5.06
CA LEU A 347 11.58 4.68 -3.85
C LEU A 347 10.25 4.01 -3.57
N PHE A 348 9.53 3.67 -4.64
CA PHE A 348 8.16 3.17 -4.58
C PHE A 348 8.11 1.67 -4.86
N GLN A 349 7.08 1.03 -4.33
CA GLN A 349 6.73 -0.33 -4.69
C GLN A 349 6.52 -0.42 -6.21
N SER A 350 6.93 -1.54 -6.81
CA SER A 350 6.90 -1.71 -8.27
C SER A 350 5.50 -1.71 -8.89
N ASN A 351 4.46 -1.87 -8.08
CA ASN A 351 3.05 -1.81 -8.49
C ASN A 351 2.43 -0.40 -8.34
N VAL A 352 3.16 0.58 -7.82
CA VAL A 352 2.68 1.97 -7.75
C VAL A 352 2.68 2.58 -9.14
N PRO A 353 1.56 3.18 -9.61
CA PRO A 353 1.52 3.90 -10.88
C PRO A 353 2.58 5.01 -10.94
N GLY A 354 3.48 4.92 -11.93
CA GLY A 354 4.61 5.84 -12.11
C GLY A 354 5.90 5.45 -11.37
N ALA A 355 5.94 4.28 -10.72
CA ALA A 355 7.20 3.70 -10.25
C ALA A 355 8.07 3.26 -11.43
N THR A 356 9.36 3.58 -11.39
CA THR A 356 10.35 3.23 -12.42
C THR A 356 11.51 2.48 -11.77
N ASP A 357 12.14 1.55 -12.52
CA ASP A 357 13.28 0.77 -12.01
C ASP A 357 14.57 1.60 -12.08
N HIS A 358 15.11 1.90 -10.90
CA HIS A 358 16.39 2.58 -10.69
C HIS A 358 17.37 1.72 -9.88
N SER A 359 17.15 0.41 -9.80
CA SER A 359 17.97 -0.52 -8.99
C SER A 359 19.47 -0.44 -9.31
N GLY A 360 19.82 -0.09 -10.55
CA GLY A 360 21.20 0.15 -10.95
C GLY A 360 21.90 1.31 -10.23
N ASP A 361 21.16 2.34 -9.81
CA ASP A 361 21.71 3.53 -9.16
C ASP A 361 22.20 3.23 -7.72
N PHE A 362 21.69 2.16 -7.08
CA PHE A 362 22.05 1.74 -5.72
C PHE A 362 22.39 0.24 -5.61
N ALA A 363 22.82 -0.37 -6.70
CA ALA A 363 23.22 -1.78 -6.73
C ALA A 363 24.33 -2.06 -5.70
N TYR A 364 24.30 -3.23 -5.07
CA TYR A 364 25.32 -3.67 -4.14
C TYR A 364 26.70 -3.73 -4.80
N ASP A 365 27.65 -2.97 -4.28
CA ASP A 365 29.05 -2.93 -4.72
C ASP A 365 29.90 -2.49 -3.51
N ALA A 366 30.40 -3.46 -2.75
CA ALA A 366 31.19 -3.23 -1.55
C ALA A 366 32.52 -2.50 -1.85
N ASP A 367 33.11 -2.72 -3.05
CA ASP A 367 34.34 -2.04 -3.45
C ASP A 367 34.07 -0.56 -3.75
N ARG A 368 32.98 -0.27 -4.44
CA ARG A 368 32.52 1.11 -4.64
C ARG A 368 32.22 1.81 -3.32
N ALA A 369 31.52 1.14 -2.41
CA ALA A 369 31.24 1.69 -1.08
C ALA A 369 32.53 2.03 -0.31
N ASN A 370 33.54 1.13 -0.33
CA ASN A 370 34.84 1.38 0.28
C ASN A 370 35.55 2.58 -0.36
N ARG A 371 35.60 2.66 -1.71
CA ARG A 371 36.21 3.80 -2.42
C ARG A 371 35.55 5.13 -2.05
N LEU A 372 34.22 5.18 -1.99
CA LEU A 372 33.47 6.38 -1.60
C LEU A 372 33.81 6.83 -0.17
N LEU A 373 33.96 5.89 0.78
CA LEU A 373 34.37 6.21 2.15
C LEU A 373 35.81 6.70 2.21
N ASP A 374 36.74 6.09 1.44
CA ASP A 374 38.13 6.53 1.33
C ASP A 374 38.21 7.96 0.77
N GLU A 375 37.48 8.24 -0.31
CA GLU A 375 37.39 9.57 -0.93
C GLU A 375 36.72 10.61 -0.01
N ALA A 376 35.83 10.19 0.88
CA ALA A 376 35.24 11.04 1.91
C ALA A 376 36.19 11.28 3.12
N GLY A 377 37.37 10.65 3.12
CA GLY A 377 38.40 10.81 4.15
C GLY A 377 38.22 9.90 5.37
N TRP A 378 37.39 8.85 5.27
CA TRP A 378 37.20 7.88 6.34
C TRP A 378 38.18 6.72 6.22
N SER A 379 39.18 6.65 7.08
CA SER A 379 40.24 5.62 7.08
C SER A 379 39.93 4.52 8.08
N LYS A 380 40.18 3.23 7.71
CA LYS A 380 40.00 2.10 8.63
C LYS A 380 41.06 2.12 9.73
N GLY A 381 40.61 2.04 10.97
CA GLY A 381 41.46 1.85 12.15
C GLY A 381 41.89 0.39 12.35
N PRO A 382 42.76 0.11 13.33
CA PRO A 382 43.25 -1.24 13.64
C PRO A 382 42.12 -2.18 14.13
N ASP A 383 41.03 -1.64 14.65
CA ASP A 383 39.80 -2.37 15.04
C ASP A 383 38.83 -2.62 13.89
N GLY A 384 39.20 -2.17 12.67
CA GLY A 384 38.36 -2.27 11.49
C GLY A 384 37.32 -1.17 11.35
N VAL A 385 37.11 -0.34 12.38
CA VAL A 385 36.16 0.80 12.32
C VAL A 385 36.83 1.96 11.57
N ARG A 386 36.10 2.61 10.70
CA ARG A 386 36.56 3.81 10.01
C ARG A 386 36.47 5.03 10.93
N ALA A 387 37.46 5.91 10.83
CA ALA A 387 37.46 7.16 11.57
C ALA A 387 37.94 8.33 10.69
N LYS A 388 37.44 9.52 10.99
CA LYS A 388 37.82 10.80 10.40
C LYS A 388 37.91 11.84 11.52
N ASP A 389 39.02 12.56 11.59
CA ASP A 389 39.28 13.58 12.64
C ASP A 389 39.06 13.04 14.07
N GLY A 390 39.46 11.79 14.31
CA GLY A 390 39.33 11.11 15.60
C GLY A 390 37.91 10.64 15.96
N LYS A 391 36.93 10.83 15.07
CA LYS A 391 35.55 10.40 15.29
C LYS A 391 35.26 9.12 14.48
N PRO A 392 34.62 8.10 15.07
CA PRO A 392 34.22 6.89 14.35
C PRO A 392 33.13 7.16 13.33
N LEU A 393 33.09 6.36 12.26
CA LEU A 393 31.99 6.33 11.29
C LEU A 393 30.83 5.57 11.92
N GLU A 394 29.90 6.32 12.50
CA GLU A 394 28.84 5.77 13.36
C GLU A 394 27.45 5.95 12.72
N LEU A 395 26.62 4.93 12.84
CA LEU A 395 25.20 4.94 12.45
C LEU A 395 24.37 4.34 13.58
N THR A 396 23.33 5.03 14.02
CA THR A 396 22.34 4.45 14.94
C THR A 396 21.08 4.13 14.15
N LEU A 397 20.62 2.88 14.23
CA LEU A 397 19.36 2.38 13.68
C LEU A 397 18.35 2.22 14.80
N HIS A 398 17.10 2.50 14.47
CA HIS A 398 15.97 2.38 15.39
C HIS A 398 14.95 1.42 14.77
N PRO A 399 14.91 0.14 15.23
CA PRO A 399 13.95 -0.83 14.72
C PRO A 399 12.53 -0.29 14.81
N ASN A 400 11.82 -0.35 13.68
CA ASN A 400 10.45 0.12 13.57
C ASN A 400 9.50 -0.89 14.26
N PRO A 401 8.80 -0.53 15.35
CA PRO A 401 7.96 -1.45 16.10
C PRO A 401 6.69 -1.89 15.33
N TYR A 402 6.37 -1.22 14.21
CA TYR A 402 5.27 -1.61 13.33
C TYR A 402 5.65 -2.70 12.33
N LEU A 403 6.94 -3.08 12.24
CA LEU A 403 7.46 -4.16 11.41
C LEU A 403 8.14 -5.23 12.28
N ALA A 404 7.54 -6.37 12.40
CA ALA A 404 8.06 -7.48 13.22
C ALA A 404 9.49 -7.91 12.82
N THR A 405 9.89 -7.71 11.56
CA THR A 405 11.20 -8.09 11.02
C THR A 405 12.26 -7.00 11.11
N SER A 406 11.88 -5.76 11.44
CA SER A 406 12.79 -4.59 11.40
C SER A 406 14.05 -4.79 12.23
N LYS A 407 13.94 -5.31 13.46
CA LYS A 407 15.11 -5.57 14.30
C LYS A 407 16.09 -6.58 13.68
N ALA A 408 15.58 -7.65 13.08
CA ALA A 408 16.41 -8.66 12.43
C ALA A 408 17.12 -8.08 11.18
N VAL A 409 16.43 -7.21 10.44
CA VAL A 409 17.01 -6.47 9.31
C VAL A 409 18.13 -5.55 9.80
N ASP A 410 17.92 -4.78 10.86
CA ASP A 410 18.91 -3.88 11.42
C ASP A 410 20.16 -4.63 11.92
N GLU A 411 19.97 -5.81 12.55
CA GLU A 411 21.07 -6.66 12.98
C GLU A 411 21.92 -7.18 11.80
N LEU A 412 21.27 -7.55 10.69
CA LEU A 412 21.98 -7.96 9.47
C LEU A 412 22.66 -6.76 8.80
N LEU A 413 22.03 -5.60 8.76
CA LEU A 413 22.64 -4.35 8.29
C LEU A 413 23.88 -3.98 9.11
N ALA A 414 23.82 -4.13 10.42
CA ALA A 414 24.99 -3.91 11.30
C ALA A 414 26.18 -4.81 10.94
N GLN A 415 25.91 -6.07 10.59
CA GLN A 415 26.96 -6.99 10.12
C GLN A 415 27.52 -6.58 8.74
N GLN A 416 26.66 -6.25 7.77
CA GLN A 416 27.08 -5.86 6.42
C GLN A 416 27.88 -4.55 6.45
N LEU A 417 27.36 -3.52 7.10
CA LEU A 417 27.99 -2.22 7.21
C LEU A 417 29.25 -2.23 8.09
N GLY A 418 29.28 -3.10 9.10
CA GLY A 418 30.48 -3.35 9.90
C GLY A 418 31.69 -3.82 9.07
N LYS A 419 31.48 -4.65 8.03
CA LYS A 419 32.54 -5.06 7.07
C LYS A 419 33.12 -3.86 6.31
N LEU A 420 32.34 -2.80 6.10
CA LEU A 420 32.78 -1.54 5.49
C LEU A 420 33.45 -0.60 6.48
N GLY A 421 33.35 -0.87 7.79
CA GLY A 421 33.93 -0.06 8.85
C GLY A 421 32.97 0.90 9.52
N PHE A 422 31.66 0.76 9.33
CA PHE A 422 30.69 1.45 10.16
C PHE A 422 30.62 0.84 11.56
N LYS A 423 30.52 1.68 12.57
CA LYS A 423 30.07 1.30 13.91
C LYS A 423 28.56 1.49 13.95
N VAL A 424 27.80 0.39 13.87
CA VAL A 424 26.34 0.45 13.88
C VAL A 424 25.83 0.16 15.29
N ASN A 425 25.03 1.08 15.81
CA ASN A 425 24.30 0.92 17.07
C ASN A 425 22.83 0.64 16.76
N ILE A 426 22.19 -0.26 17.51
CA ILE A 426 20.77 -0.55 17.40
C ILE A 426 20.11 -0.15 18.72
N GLN A 427 19.15 0.77 18.64
CA GLN A 427 18.42 1.26 19.80
C GLN A 427 16.92 1.10 19.56
N ALA A 428 16.33 0.07 20.15
CA ALA A 428 14.91 -0.19 20.09
C ALA A 428 14.12 0.65 21.11
N PHE A 429 12.91 1.03 20.76
CA PHE A 429 11.96 1.71 21.61
C PHE A 429 10.60 0.97 21.57
N ASP A 430 9.77 1.17 22.58
CA ASP A 430 8.35 0.84 22.50
C ASP A 430 7.63 1.78 21.53
N VAL A 431 6.39 1.43 21.13
CA VAL A 431 5.62 2.16 20.10
C VAL A 431 5.46 3.65 20.45
N VAL A 432 5.16 3.97 21.70
CA VAL A 432 4.93 5.36 22.15
C VAL A 432 6.23 6.15 22.08
N THR A 433 7.28 5.62 22.70
CA THR A 433 8.62 6.26 22.69
C THR A 433 9.19 6.37 21.28
N TYR A 434 8.93 5.38 20.42
CA TYR A 434 9.34 5.44 19.01
C TYR A 434 8.68 6.63 18.30
N GLY A 435 7.35 6.79 18.41
CA GLY A 435 6.63 7.91 17.84
C GLY A 435 7.12 9.28 18.31
N GLU A 436 7.53 9.38 19.59
CA GLU A 436 8.04 10.63 20.16
C GLU A 436 9.49 10.96 19.76
N ARG A 437 10.34 9.95 19.53
CA ARG A 437 11.79 10.13 19.37
C ARG A 437 12.31 9.86 17.98
N VAL A 438 11.65 8.98 17.23
CA VAL A 438 12.10 8.51 15.91
C VAL A 438 11.12 9.01 14.84
N GLU A 439 10.87 10.32 14.85
CA GLU A 439 10.04 10.97 13.82
C GLU A 439 10.87 11.36 12.61
N VAL A 440 10.22 11.36 11.46
CA VAL A 440 10.76 11.93 10.22
C VAL A 440 11.17 13.39 10.47
N GLY A 441 12.35 13.75 10.00
CA GLY A 441 12.86 15.13 10.16
C GLY A 441 13.42 15.45 11.54
N ASN A 442 13.38 14.53 12.52
CA ASN A 442 14.03 14.76 13.82
C ASN A 442 15.55 14.97 13.64
N PRO A 443 16.10 16.11 14.06
CA PRO A 443 17.50 16.46 13.82
C PRO A 443 18.52 15.53 14.50
N ASN A 444 18.09 14.70 15.43
CA ASN A 444 18.94 13.75 16.14
C ASN A 444 18.88 12.32 15.58
N VAL A 445 17.99 12.04 14.62
CA VAL A 445 17.83 10.73 14.00
C VAL A 445 18.56 10.71 12.67
N PRO A 446 19.63 9.91 12.52
CA PRO A 446 20.45 9.88 11.30
C PRO A 446 19.77 9.19 10.13
N ALA A 447 18.92 8.20 10.42
CA ALA A 447 18.17 7.45 9.42
C ALA A 447 16.84 7.01 10.01
N TYR A 448 15.76 7.21 9.26
CA TYR A 448 14.39 6.86 9.63
C TYR A 448 13.86 5.76 8.73
N GLU A 449 13.39 4.65 9.30
CA GLU A 449 12.83 3.54 8.53
C GLU A 449 11.42 3.87 8.03
N VAL A 450 11.25 3.88 6.71
CA VAL A 450 10.00 4.28 6.05
C VAL A 450 9.18 3.04 5.69
N THR A 451 7.87 3.10 6.01
CA THR A 451 6.89 2.04 5.73
C THR A 451 5.53 2.60 5.32
N ARG A 452 5.49 3.83 4.82
CA ARG A 452 4.25 4.58 4.58
C ARG A 452 3.53 4.12 3.30
N SER A 453 2.23 3.85 3.41
CA SER A 453 1.33 3.63 2.26
C SER A 453 0.85 4.94 1.65
N PHE A 454 0.57 4.90 0.36
CA PHE A 454 -0.14 5.93 -0.38
C PHE A 454 -0.73 5.31 -1.66
N ILE A 455 -1.68 5.97 -2.27
CA ILE A 455 -2.29 5.47 -3.54
C ILE A 455 -1.77 6.25 -4.75
N ASP A 456 -1.39 7.50 -4.57
CA ASP A 456 -0.88 8.34 -5.65
C ASP A 456 0.52 8.89 -5.35
N ALA A 457 1.48 8.57 -6.22
CA ALA A 457 2.86 9.01 -6.07
C ALA A 457 3.02 10.55 -6.17
N GLY A 458 2.12 11.24 -6.87
CA GLY A 458 2.13 12.69 -6.97
C GLY A 458 1.81 13.39 -5.65
N THR A 459 0.85 12.85 -4.91
CA THR A 459 0.50 13.37 -3.57
C THR A 459 1.68 13.27 -2.62
N VAL A 460 2.45 12.19 -2.71
CA VAL A 460 3.62 11.95 -1.85
C VAL A 460 4.83 12.79 -2.27
N ALA A 461 4.96 13.13 -3.55
CA ALA A 461 6.06 13.97 -4.02
C ALA A 461 6.09 15.32 -3.28
N GLY A 462 4.93 15.91 -2.98
CA GLY A 462 4.84 17.12 -2.15
C GLY A 462 5.43 16.92 -0.76
N ILE A 463 5.11 15.80 -0.10
CA ILE A 463 5.61 15.47 1.25
C ILE A 463 7.14 15.34 1.25
N LEU A 464 7.72 14.72 0.22
CA LEU A 464 9.17 14.54 0.10
C LEU A 464 9.94 15.84 -0.14
N THR A 465 9.29 16.85 -0.72
CA THR A 465 9.96 18.02 -1.28
C THR A 465 9.58 19.34 -0.59
N ASP A 466 8.52 19.35 0.21
CA ASP A 466 8.05 20.54 0.91
C ASP A 466 8.46 20.56 2.38
N ALA A 467 9.56 21.23 2.65
CA ALA A 467 10.05 21.44 4.02
C ALA A 467 9.15 22.34 4.89
N ASN A 468 8.15 23.02 4.33
CA ASN A 468 7.21 23.82 5.10
C ASN A 468 6.10 22.98 5.72
N ASP A 469 5.94 21.74 5.27
CA ASP A 469 4.87 20.83 5.69
C ASP A 469 5.18 20.07 7.00
N GLY A 470 6.28 20.42 7.65
CA GLY A 470 6.72 19.78 8.90
C GLY A 470 7.47 18.45 8.71
N GLU A 471 7.55 17.92 7.49
CA GLU A 471 8.20 16.65 7.19
C GLU A 471 9.46 16.86 6.31
N ASP A 472 10.51 17.46 6.85
CA ASP A 472 11.82 17.56 6.17
C ASP A 472 12.54 16.20 6.20
N TRP A 473 12.05 15.25 5.39
CA TRP A 473 12.46 13.85 5.41
C TRP A 473 13.96 13.63 5.29
N PHE A 474 14.62 14.48 4.51
CA PHE A 474 16.05 14.33 4.22
C PHE A 474 16.93 15.36 4.93
N GLY A 475 16.32 16.24 5.73
CA GLY A 475 17.05 17.30 6.41
C GLY A 475 17.65 18.35 5.47
N VAL A 476 17.14 18.49 4.25
CA VAL A 476 17.66 19.46 3.26
C VAL A 476 16.91 20.78 3.31
N GLY A 477 15.70 20.80 3.87
CA GLY A 477 14.87 21.98 3.91
C GLY A 477 14.62 22.55 2.51
N GLN A 478 14.63 23.87 2.39
CA GLN A 478 14.54 24.57 1.10
C GLN A 478 15.91 24.78 0.42
N SER A 479 16.99 24.21 0.97
CA SER A 479 18.33 24.40 0.41
C SER A 479 18.55 23.63 -0.89
N ASP A 480 17.86 22.49 -1.06
CA ASP A 480 17.94 21.70 -2.28
C ASP A 480 16.92 22.20 -3.32
N ARG A 481 17.35 23.16 -4.14
CA ARG A 481 16.52 23.77 -5.17
C ARG A 481 16.07 22.80 -6.26
N GLU A 482 16.88 21.78 -6.56
CA GLU A 482 16.54 20.79 -7.59
C GLU A 482 15.46 19.84 -7.08
N LEU A 483 15.55 19.37 -5.84
CA LEU A 483 14.51 18.58 -5.20
C LEU A 483 13.18 19.35 -5.19
N ALA A 484 13.21 20.63 -4.77
CA ALA A 484 12.03 21.50 -4.74
C ALA A 484 11.45 21.71 -6.16
N ARG A 485 12.31 21.94 -7.17
CA ARG A 485 11.88 22.08 -8.57
C ARG A 485 11.16 20.82 -9.08
N LEU A 486 11.73 19.64 -8.79
CA LEU A 486 11.16 18.36 -9.20
C LEU A 486 9.82 18.11 -8.48
N GLY A 487 9.74 18.36 -7.19
CA GLY A 487 8.49 18.25 -6.42
C GLY A 487 7.39 19.17 -6.98
N THR A 488 7.73 20.42 -7.26
CA THR A 488 6.81 21.40 -7.88
C THR A 488 6.32 20.92 -9.25
N ALA A 489 7.21 20.36 -10.08
CA ALA A 489 6.84 19.86 -11.40
C ALA A 489 5.92 18.64 -11.32
N VAL A 490 6.13 17.75 -10.35
CA VAL A 490 5.25 16.59 -10.10
C VAL A 490 3.88 17.04 -9.59
N ALA A 491 3.85 17.95 -8.61
CA ALA A 491 2.62 18.46 -8.00
C ALA A 491 1.79 19.31 -8.98
N GLY A 492 2.45 20.09 -9.85
CA GLY A 492 1.81 20.97 -10.82
C GLY A 492 1.34 20.29 -12.11
N ALA A 493 1.60 18.98 -12.27
CA ALA A 493 1.18 18.25 -13.46
C ALA A 493 -0.35 18.11 -13.55
N LYS A 494 -0.90 18.33 -14.74
CA LYS A 494 -2.35 18.32 -15.01
C LYS A 494 -2.83 17.01 -15.61
N SER A 495 -1.92 16.15 -16.04
CA SER A 495 -2.21 14.83 -16.57
C SER A 495 -1.14 13.80 -16.15
N VAL A 496 -1.47 12.52 -16.27
CA VAL A 496 -0.54 11.40 -16.00
C VAL A 496 0.68 11.47 -16.91
N ASP A 497 0.47 11.78 -18.19
CA ASP A 497 1.55 11.87 -19.19
C ASP A 497 2.50 13.05 -18.86
N GLU A 498 1.95 14.21 -18.48
CA GLU A 498 2.75 15.36 -18.06
C GLU A 498 3.56 15.06 -16.78
N ARG A 499 3.00 14.29 -15.85
CA ARG A 499 3.63 13.93 -14.58
C ARG A 499 4.72 12.86 -14.74
N ALA A 500 4.63 11.98 -15.72
CA ALA A 500 5.48 10.80 -15.83
C ALA A 500 6.98 11.12 -15.80
N LYS A 501 7.43 12.08 -16.62
CA LYS A 501 8.84 12.46 -16.68
C LYS A 501 9.35 13.12 -15.39
N PRO A 502 8.73 14.17 -14.82
CA PRO A 502 9.21 14.76 -13.58
C PRO A 502 9.15 13.78 -12.38
N LEU A 503 8.22 12.83 -12.38
CA LEU A 503 8.15 11.80 -11.33
C LEU A 503 9.31 10.79 -11.44
N ASP A 504 9.71 10.40 -12.65
CA ASP A 504 10.90 9.57 -12.87
C ASP A 504 12.18 10.31 -12.46
N GLU A 505 12.31 11.57 -12.87
CA GLU A 505 13.46 12.42 -12.51
C GLU A 505 13.57 12.62 -11.00
N LEU A 506 12.44 12.80 -10.30
CA LEU A 506 12.39 12.91 -8.84
C LEU A 506 12.89 11.64 -8.16
N GLN A 507 12.38 10.46 -8.56
CA GLN A 507 12.81 9.19 -8.01
C GLN A 507 14.32 9.00 -8.17
N ARG A 508 14.82 9.21 -9.36
CA ARG A 508 16.26 9.11 -9.68
C ARG A 508 17.10 10.09 -8.87
N TYR A 509 16.66 11.34 -8.77
CA TYR A 509 17.38 12.37 -8.03
C TYR A 509 17.54 12.01 -6.56
N VAL A 510 16.45 11.63 -5.89
CA VAL A 510 16.46 11.22 -4.47
C VAL A 510 17.42 10.06 -4.24
N LEU A 511 17.44 9.07 -5.14
CA LEU A 511 18.34 7.92 -5.05
C LEU A 511 19.80 8.31 -5.30
N GLN A 512 20.09 9.11 -6.31
CA GLN A 512 21.45 9.56 -6.63
C GLN A 512 22.05 10.47 -5.56
N GLN A 513 21.23 11.26 -4.87
CA GLN A 513 21.66 12.05 -3.72
C GLN A 513 21.89 11.20 -2.44
N GLY A 514 21.50 9.93 -2.47
CA GLY A 514 21.55 9.06 -1.30
C GLY A 514 20.58 9.48 -0.18
N TYR A 515 19.55 10.25 -0.51
CA TYR A 515 18.54 10.69 0.45
C TYR A 515 17.67 9.56 0.94
N PHE A 516 17.48 8.54 0.12
CA PHE A 516 16.78 7.33 0.48
C PHE A 516 17.62 6.09 0.21
N VAL A 517 17.63 5.15 1.14
CA VAL A 517 18.32 3.86 1.03
C VAL A 517 17.28 2.76 0.90
N PRO A 518 16.91 2.34 -0.33
CA PRO A 518 15.91 1.31 -0.53
C PRO A 518 16.41 -0.06 -0.04
N LEU A 519 15.56 -0.88 0.56
CA LEU A 519 15.88 -2.24 0.99
C LEU A 519 15.09 -3.28 0.19
N THR A 520 13.80 -3.43 0.49
CA THR A 520 12.94 -4.47 -0.09
C THR A 520 11.59 -3.92 -0.51
N GLN A 521 10.95 -4.57 -1.47
CA GLN A 521 9.50 -4.45 -1.65
C GLN A 521 8.85 -4.90 -0.33
N ILE A 522 7.89 -4.13 0.16
CA ILE A 522 7.29 -4.40 1.46
C ILE A 522 6.10 -5.36 1.31
N VAL A 523 6.08 -6.41 2.11
CA VAL A 523 4.88 -7.20 2.40
C VAL A 523 4.42 -6.77 3.78
N GLN A 524 3.50 -5.82 3.82
CA GLN A 524 3.08 -5.22 5.09
C GLN A 524 2.06 -6.08 5.83
N ARG A 525 1.26 -6.85 5.12
CA ARG A 525 0.19 -7.67 5.67
C ARG A 525 0.29 -9.10 5.17
N ILE A 526 0.25 -10.03 6.08
CA ILE A 526 0.28 -11.45 5.79
C ILE A 526 -0.97 -12.08 6.40
N TYR A 527 -1.67 -12.89 5.61
CA TYR A 527 -2.86 -13.60 6.05
C TYR A 527 -2.64 -15.09 5.91
N LEU A 528 -2.70 -15.82 7.02
CA LEU A 528 -2.84 -17.28 7.01
C LEU A 528 -4.34 -17.59 7.01
N GLN A 529 -4.81 -18.32 6.02
CA GLN A 529 -6.23 -18.57 5.81
C GLN A 529 -6.55 -20.06 5.76
N SER A 530 -7.67 -20.41 6.35
CA SER A 530 -8.26 -21.75 6.21
C SER A 530 -8.56 -22.06 4.73
N PRO A 531 -8.32 -23.27 4.23
CA PRO A 531 -8.60 -23.65 2.85
C PRO A 531 -10.10 -23.66 2.51
N ARG A 532 -10.98 -23.61 3.52
CA ARG A 532 -12.43 -23.45 3.31
C ARG A 532 -12.85 -22.03 2.93
N LEU A 533 -12.03 -21.00 3.26
CA LEU A 533 -12.30 -19.61 2.94
C LEU A 533 -11.82 -19.28 1.53
N ARG A 534 -12.71 -18.85 0.67
CA ARG A 534 -12.49 -18.60 -0.76
C ARG A 534 -12.99 -17.23 -1.17
N GLY A 535 -12.56 -16.75 -2.34
CA GLY A 535 -13.05 -15.49 -2.93
C GLY A 535 -12.62 -14.23 -2.19
N VAL A 536 -11.61 -14.31 -1.31
CA VAL A 536 -11.02 -13.13 -0.66
C VAL A 536 -10.29 -12.30 -1.72
N THR A 537 -10.51 -11.00 -1.72
CA THR A 537 -9.80 -10.03 -2.56
C THR A 537 -9.02 -9.05 -1.68
N TYR A 538 -8.12 -8.28 -2.30
CA TYR A 538 -7.29 -7.33 -1.58
C TYR A 538 -7.32 -5.98 -2.28
N ASN A 539 -7.27 -4.90 -1.51
CA ASN A 539 -7.21 -3.55 -2.07
C ASN A 539 -5.76 -3.05 -2.19
N GLY A 540 -5.58 -1.85 -2.75
CA GLY A 540 -4.27 -1.26 -3.03
C GLY A 540 -3.36 -1.03 -1.81
N ILE A 541 -3.89 -1.17 -0.60
CA ILE A 541 -3.13 -1.09 0.66
C ILE A 541 -3.12 -2.42 1.42
N ALA A 542 -3.35 -3.53 0.67
CA ALA A 542 -3.25 -4.90 1.14
C ALA A 542 -4.25 -5.31 2.25
N TYR A 543 -5.36 -4.59 2.46
CA TYR A 543 -6.42 -5.09 3.33
C TYR A 543 -7.25 -6.15 2.62
N ALA A 544 -7.54 -7.25 3.34
CA ALA A 544 -8.45 -8.27 2.87
C ALA A 544 -9.88 -7.74 2.79
N ASN A 545 -10.56 -8.04 1.70
CA ASN A 545 -11.97 -7.73 1.48
C ASN A 545 -12.78 -9.03 1.42
N TYR A 546 -13.73 -9.17 2.32
CA TYR A 546 -14.59 -10.35 2.46
C TYR A 546 -15.97 -10.20 1.82
N TYR A 547 -16.23 -9.11 1.10
CA TYR A 547 -17.50 -8.90 0.41
C TYR A 547 -17.82 -10.02 -0.60
N THR A 548 -16.80 -10.52 -1.29
CA THR A 548 -16.89 -11.63 -2.24
C THR A 548 -16.46 -12.98 -1.67
N ALA A 549 -16.11 -13.03 -0.39
CA ALA A 549 -15.62 -14.25 0.25
C ALA A 549 -16.77 -15.19 0.64
N TRP A 550 -16.50 -16.49 0.58
CA TRP A 550 -17.47 -17.55 0.87
C TRP A 550 -16.77 -18.79 1.42
N LEU A 551 -17.55 -19.70 2.05
CA LEU A 551 -17.05 -20.96 2.60
C LEU A 551 -17.34 -22.11 1.63
N GLY A 552 -16.27 -22.84 1.23
CA GLY A 552 -16.33 -23.92 0.26
C GLY A 552 -15.75 -25.24 0.73
#